data_ae6d2d5e225f54a0ede29bcd82b2dcf2
#
_entry.id   ae6d2d5e225f54a0ede29bcd82b2dcf2
#
_cell.length_a   1.000
_cell.length_b   1.000
_cell.length_c   1.000
_cell.angle_alpha   90.00
_cell.angle_beta   90.00
_cell.angle_gamma   90.00
#
_symmetry.space_group_name_H-M   'P 1'
#
loop_
_entity.id
_entity.type
_entity.pdbx_description
1 polymer ?
#
loop_
_entity_poly.entity_id
_entity_poly.type
_entity_poly.pdbx_seq_one_letter_code
_entity_poly.pdbx_strand_id
1 'polypeptide(L)'
;MLTMSSASAPVFAAIIANVNAELLKAGKPPLGFLNPWLYGLKGRGFTDVVHGGSTGCPGTVPWTGLPAGHVPYASWNATEGWDPVTGLGTPLYDELVKAALGK
;
A
#
# COMPACT_ATOMS: atom_id res chain seq x y z
N MET A 1 13.09 -16.38 -3.01
CA MET A 1 13.19 -14.94 -2.63
C MET A 1 11.82 -14.28 -2.78
N LEU A 2 11.36 -13.58 -1.76
CA LEU A 2 10.14 -12.79 -1.85
C LEU A 2 10.46 -11.43 -2.48
N THR A 3 9.66 -11.02 -3.46
CA THR A 3 9.73 -9.67 -3.98
C THR A 3 9.04 -8.72 -3.01
N MET A 4 9.30 -7.42 -3.14
CA MET A 4 8.75 -6.41 -2.23
C MET A 4 7.21 -6.44 -2.17
N SER A 5 6.54 -6.56 -3.32
CA SER A 5 5.08 -6.63 -3.34
C SER A 5 4.55 -7.93 -2.75
N SER A 6 5.29 -9.05 -2.88
CA SER A 6 4.91 -10.32 -2.27
C SER A 6 4.99 -10.27 -0.74
N ALA A 7 5.79 -9.39 -0.17
CA ALA A 7 5.88 -9.17 1.27
C ALA A 7 4.90 -8.09 1.74
N SER A 8 4.75 -7.02 0.98
CA SER A 8 3.93 -5.85 1.37
C SER A 8 2.44 -6.17 1.39
N ALA A 9 1.94 -6.92 0.43
CA ALA A 9 0.52 -7.23 0.34
C ALA A 9 0.00 -8.00 1.55
N PRO A 10 0.64 -9.12 1.99
CA PRO A 10 0.17 -9.80 3.20
C PRO A 10 0.37 -8.98 4.47
N VAL A 11 1.38 -8.11 4.54
CA VAL A 11 1.54 -7.21 5.69
C VAL A 11 0.37 -6.24 5.77
N PHE A 12 0.00 -5.62 4.66
CA PHE A 12 -1.15 -4.72 4.62
C PHE A 12 -2.45 -5.48 4.95
N ALA A 13 -2.62 -6.69 4.41
CA ALA A 13 -3.78 -7.51 4.72
C ALA A 13 -3.87 -7.83 6.21
N ALA A 14 -2.74 -8.10 6.88
CA ALA A 14 -2.70 -8.34 8.32
C ALA A 14 -3.10 -7.10 9.11
N ILE A 15 -2.66 -5.92 8.69
CA ILE A 15 -3.05 -4.65 9.30
C ILE A 15 -4.57 -4.47 9.22
N ILE A 16 -5.15 -4.71 8.06
CA ILE A 16 -6.61 -4.60 7.88
C ILE A 16 -7.35 -5.65 8.71
N ALA A 17 -6.83 -6.88 8.79
CA ALA A 17 -7.42 -7.91 9.65
C ALA A 17 -7.46 -7.46 11.11
N ASN A 18 -6.40 -6.82 11.60
CA ASN A 18 -6.36 -6.29 12.96
C ASN A 18 -7.32 -5.12 13.15
N VAL A 19 -7.49 -4.25 12.14
CA VAL A 19 -8.50 -3.19 12.17
C VAL A 19 -9.90 -3.80 12.28
N ASN A 20 -10.19 -4.83 11.48
CA ASN A 20 -11.46 -5.54 11.54
C ASN A 20 -11.69 -6.18 12.91
N ALA A 21 -10.64 -6.73 13.53
CA ALA A 21 -10.75 -7.29 14.88
C ALA A 21 -11.16 -6.23 15.90
N GLU A 22 -10.59 -5.03 15.80
CA GLU A 22 -10.99 -3.93 16.68
C GLU A 22 -12.44 -3.49 16.45
N LEU A 23 -12.89 -3.48 15.19
CA LEU A 23 -14.29 -3.20 14.88
C LEU A 23 -15.22 -4.24 15.51
N LEU A 24 -14.90 -5.52 15.38
CA LEU A 24 -15.71 -6.60 15.95
C LEU A 24 -15.74 -6.51 17.47
N LYS A 25 -14.63 -6.17 18.12
CA LYS A 25 -14.60 -5.94 19.57
C LYS A 25 -15.53 -4.81 19.99
N ALA A 26 -15.67 -3.79 19.16
CA ALA A 26 -16.56 -2.66 19.41
C ALA A 26 -18.01 -2.93 19.02
N GLY A 27 -18.31 -4.13 18.58
CA GLY A 27 -19.67 -4.48 18.14
C GLY A 27 -20.04 -3.96 16.77
N LYS A 28 -19.07 -3.59 15.96
CA LYS A 28 -19.28 -3.05 14.61
C LYS A 28 -18.97 -4.10 13.56
N PRO A 29 -19.57 -4.01 12.35
CA PRO A 29 -19.24 -4.92 11.26
C PRO A 29 -17.85 -4.65 10.72
N PRO A 30 -17.20 -5.64 10.05
CA PRO A 30 -15.92 -5.42 9.40
C PRO A 30 -16.03 -4.42 8.25
N LEU A 31 -14.87 -3.91 7.78
CA LEU A 31 -14.81 -2.82 6.80
C LEU A 31 -15.48 -3.14 5.46
N GLY A 32 -15.42 -4.39 5.00
CA GLY A 32 -15.95 -4.76 3.68
C GLY A 32 -15.03 -4.34 2.55
N PHE A 33 -15.58 -3.83 1.45
CA PHE A 33 -14.80 -3.44 0.27
C PHE A 33 -13.97 -2.19 0.58
N LEU A 34 -12.64 -2.33 0.56
CA LEU A 34 -11.71 -1.36 1.15
C LEU A 34 -11.49 -0.10 0.34
N ASN A 35 -11.38 -0.20 -0.98
CA ASN A 35 -10.87 0.91 -1.77
C ASN A 35 -11.65 2.21 -1.62
N PRO A 36 -12.98 2.22 -1.70
CA PRO A 36 -13.73 3.46 -1.47
C PRO A 36 -13.49 4.05 -0.08
N TRP A 37 -13.36 3.20 0.93
CA TRP A 37 -13.09 3.65 2.30
C TRP A 37 -11.70 4.28 2.41
N LEU A 38 -10.67 3.60 1.86
CA LEU A 38 -9.30 4.10 1.91
C LEU A 38 -9.16 5.46 1.21
N TYR A 39 -9.70 5.60 0.01
CA TYR A 39 -9.64 6.87 -0.71
C TYR A 39 -10.49 7.94 -0.06
N GLY A 40 -11.58 7.56 0.58
CA GLY A 40 -12.42 8.49 1.34
C GLY A 40 -11.76 9.10 2.56
N LEU A 41 -10.68 8.48 3.07
CA LEU A 41 -9.92 9.01 4.21
C LEU A 41 -9.08 10.24 3.84
N LYS A 42 -8.86 10.49 2.57
CA LYS A 42 -8.10 11.65 2.06
C LYS A 42 -6.70 11.76 2.68
N GLY A 43 -6.00 10.61 2.74
CA GLY A 43 -4.65 10.52 3.29
C GLY A 43 -4.57 10.27 4.79
N ARG A 44 -5.67 10.36 5.50
CA ARG A 44 -5.69 10.02 6.93
C ARG A 44 -5.40 8.52 7.10
N GLY A 45 -4.51 8.19 8.03
CA GLY A 45 -4.12 6.82 8.28
C GLY A 45 -2.90 6.36 7.48
N PHE A 46 -2.29 7.26 6.72
CA PHE A 46 -1.10 6.95 5.92
C PHE A 46 -0.04 8.03 6.07
N THR A 47 1.23 7.60 6.05
CA THR A 47 2.35 8.52 5.87
C THR A 47 2.67 8.53 4.38
N ASP A 48 2.46 9.67 3.74
CA ASP A 48 2.68 9.81 2.31
C ASP A 48 4.17 9.71 1.97
N VAL A 49 4.49 8.95 0.93
CA VAL A 49 5.86 8.82 0.44
C VAL A 49 6.04 9.87 -0.66
N VAL A 50 6.86 10.90 -0.39
CA VAL A 50 7.07 12.03 -1.30
C VAL A 50 8.48 12.08 -1.87
N HIS A 51 9.40 11.27 -1.36
CA HIS A 51 10.79 11.21 -1.83
C HIS A 51 11.14 9.80 -2.26
N GLY A 52 11.81 9.69 -3.38
CA GLY A 52 12.27 8.43 -3.92
C GLY A 52 11.71 8.14 -5.29
N GLY A 53 12.14 7.05 -5.85
CA GLY A 53 11.71 6.64 -7.18
C GLY A 53 11.92 5.16 -7.40
N SER A 54 11.31 4.67 -8.46
CA SER A 54 11.43 3.28 -8.88
C SER A 54 11.66 3.24 -10.39
N THR A 55 12.44 2.27 -10.83
CA THR A 55 12.65 1.99 -12.25
C THR A 55 12.22 0.56 -12.52
N GLY A 56 11.87 0.27 -13.74
CA GLY A 56 11.45 -1.08 -14.10
C GLY A 56 11.70 -1.42 -15.55
N CYS A 57 11.36 -2.63 -15.91
CA CYS A 57 11.46 -3.13 -17.29
C CYS A 57 12.85 -2.88 -17.92
N PRO A 58 13.95 -3.28 -17.23
CA PRO A 58 15.32 -2.97 -17.70
C PRO A 58 15.81 -3.91 -18.81
N GLY A 59 15.03 -4.89 -19.24
CA GLY A 59 15.43 -5.86 -20.25
C GLY A 59 15.97 -7.17 -19.71
N THR A 60 16.21 -7.24 -18.41
CA THR A 60 16.67 -8.46 -17.74
C THR A 60 15.96 -8.65 -16.40
N VAL A 61 15.86 -9.91 -15.97
CA VAL A 61 15.37 -10.24 -14.63
C VAL A 61 16.51 -10.02 -13.64
N PRO A 62 16.38 -9.10 -12.66
CA PRO A 62 17.53 -8.69 -11.83
C PRO A 62 18.21 -9.81 -11.06
N TRP A 63 17.46 -10.83 -10.62
CA TRP A 63 18.02 -11.92 -9.79
C TRP A 63 18.45 -13.14 -10.59
N THR A 64 18.10 -13.25 -11.86
CA THR A 64 18.51 -14.38 -12.70
C THR A 64 19.35 -13.97 -13.90
N GLY A 65 19.33 -12.69 -14.31
CA GLY A 65 19.98 -12.20 -15.50
C GLY A 65 19.34 -12.66 -16.81
N LEU A 66 18.21 -13.36 -16.75
CA LEU A 66 17.50 -13.84 -17.94
C LEU A 66 16.84 -12.68 -18.70
N PRO A 67 16.69 -12.82 -20.04
CA PRO A 67 15.99 -11.78 -20.82
C PRO A 67 14.57 -11.55 -20.32
N ALA A 68 14.15 -10.29 -20.33
CA ALA A 68 12.81 -9.87 -19.93
C ALA A 68 12.38 -8.68 -20.78
N GLY A 69 11.15 -8.22 -20.60
CA GLY A 69 10.65 -7.06 -21.30
C GLY A 69 11.45 -5.80 -21.00
N HIS A 70 11.61 -4.95 -22.00
CA HIS A 70 12.31 -3.66 -21.86
C HIS A 70 11.37 -2.54 -22.24
N VAL A 71 11.22 -1.56 -21.36
CA VAL A 71 10.49 -0.32 -21.62
C VAL A 71 11.47 0.84 -21.40
N PRO A 72 11.84 1.58 -22.47
CA PRO A 72 12.77 2.70 -22.33
C PRO A 72 12.25 3.74 -21.35
N TYR A 73 13.15 4.21 -20.48
CA TYR A 73 12.85 5.27 -19.50
C TYR A 73 11.73 4.94 -18.51
N ALA A 74 11.42 3.64 -18.31
CA ALA A 74 10.41 3.24 -17.32
C ALA A 74 10.85 3.63 -15.92
N SER A 75 10.21 4.65 -15.36
CA SER A 75 10.51 5.15 -14.03
C SER A 75 9.28 5.85 -13.43
N TRP A 76 9.18 5.80 -12.11
CA TRP A 76 8.10 6.40 -11.36
C TRP A 76 8.68 7.07 -10.14
N ASN A 77 8.46 8.38 -10.02
CA ASN A 77 8.89 9.13 -8.85
C ASN A 77 7.74 9.23 -7.85
N ALA A 78 8.09 9.28 -6.57
CA ALA A 78 7.12 9.54 -5.52
C ALA A 78 6.55 10.95 -5.71
N THR A 79 5.24 11.08 -5.52
CA THR A 79 4.54 12.35 -5.63
C THR A 79 3.64 12.56 -4.43
N GLU A 80 3.36 13.81 -4.13
CA GLU A 80 2.48 14.15 -3.03
C GLU A 80 1.07 13.62 -3.28
N GLY A 81 0.48 13.01 -2.26
CA GLY A 81 -0.87 12.48 -2.28
C GLY A 81 -0.96 11.03 -2.75
N TRP A 82 -0.56 10.76 -3.96
CA TRP A 82 -0.63 9.41 -4.53
C TRP A 82 0.44 9.22 -5.60
N ASP A 83 1.02 8.03 -5.63
CA ASP A 83 1.93 7.63 -6.70
C ASP A 83 1.75 6.14 -7.04
N PRO A 84 2.19 5.73 -8.26
CA PRO A 84 1.91 4.36 -8.72
C PRO A 84 2.57 3.25 -7.90
N VAL A 85 3.65 3.54 -7.19
CA VAL A 85 4.40 2.51 -6.46
C VAL A 85 3.86 2.33 -5.04
N THR A 86 3.65 3.43 -4.32
CA THR A 86 3.27 3.37 -2.91
C THR A 86 1.79 3.66 -2.66
N GLY A 87 1.05 4.07 -3.68
CA GLY A 87 -0.35 4.43 -3.54
C GLY A 87 -0.53 5.59 -2.58
N LEU A 88 -1.26 5.37 -1.50
CA LEU A 88 -1.50 6.38 -0.47
C LEU A 88 -0.34 6.52 0.52
N GLY A 89 0.62 5.60 0.49
CA GLY A 89 1.79 5.63 1.37
C GLY A 89 1.83 4.49 2.37
N THR A 90 2.56 4.70 3.46
CA THR A 90 2.74 3.70 4.51
C THR A 90 1.59 3.77 5.52
N PRO A 91 0.91 2.64 5.83
CA PRO A 91 -0.22 2.66 6.74
C PRO A 91 0.19 2.94 8.19
N LEU A 92 -0.65 3.70 8.89
CA LEU A 92 -0.53 3.99 10.31
C LEU A 92 -1.67 3.29 11.03
N TYR A 93 -1.37 2.18 11.72
CA TYR A 93 -2.38 1.31 12.30
C TYR A 93 -3.32 2.05 13.25
N ASP A 94 -2.78 2.82 14.19
CA ASP A 94 -3.60 3.52 15.18
C ASP A 94 -4.57 4.51 14.54
N GLU A 95 -4.12 5.21 13.52
CA GLU A 95 -4.97 6.17 12.80
C GLU A 95 -6.05 5.46 11.98
N LEU A 96 -5.71 4.31 11.38
CA LEU A 96 -6.69 3.51 10.65
C LEU A 96 -7.78 2.96 11.59
N VAL A 97 -7.39 2.50 12.78
CA VAL A 97 -8.36 2.04 13.80
C VAL A 97 -9.27 3.18 14.21
N LYS A 98 -8.73 4.35 14.51
CA LYS A 98 -9.53 5.52 14.87
C LYS A 98 -10.52 5.90 13.76
N ALA A 99 -10.04 5.92 12.52
CA ALA A 99 -10.88 6.24 11.37
C ALA A 99 -12.01 5.22 11.20
N ALA A 100 -11.70 3.93 11.35
CA ALA A 100 -12.69 2.86 11.23
C ALA A 100 -13.75 2.94 12.34
N LEU A 101 -13.34 3.30 13.55
CA LEU A 101 -14.25 3.46 14.68
C LEU A 101 -15.04 4.78 14.65
N GLY A 102 -14.74 5.66 13.70
CA GLY A 102 -15.41 6.94 13.57
C GLY A 102 -14.89 8.03 14.51
N LYS A 103 -13.65 7.90 14.91
CA LYS A 103 -13.03 8.85 15.86
C LYS A 103 -12.12 9.87 15.22
#